data_3f501c7967fb4d05f69b4573ae1d7de7
#
_entry.id   3f501c7967fb4d05f69b4573ae1d7de7
#
_cell.length_a   1.000
_cell.length_b   1.000
_cell.length_c   1.000
_cell.angle_alpha   90.00
_cell.angle_beta   90.00
_cell.angle_gamma   90.00
#
_symmetry.space_group_name_H-M   'P 1'
#
loop_
_entity.id
_entity.type
_entity.pdbx_description
1 polymer ?
#
loop_
_entity_poly.entity_id
_entity_poly.type
_entity_poly.pdbx_seq_one_letter_code
_entity_poly.pdbx_strand_id
1 'polypeptide(L)'
;MKNKSIITLAVAILLIAVLPACRDNSKSGQSSTSTTTQETSQKVDDAMPAAPSFPLLDMVGILNQKDSIEISKKIKELDSLKLAQVAVVITDDLKGMDVKDYATKLGNNWGVGHKETNNGITIVVKPKKDDTPEGGGKAAIATGSGMEKIITNDMCKRIIQEEMVPEFKQDKYGEAIEDALDKIKDILTGDKDK
;
A
#
# COMPACT_ATOMS: atom_id res chain seq x y z
N MET A 1 30.46 42.40 5.21
CA MET A 1 30.25 42.79 6.62
C MET A 1 29.55 41.60 7.25
N LYS A 2 30.31 40.70 7.83
CA LYS A 2 30.64 40.45 9.27
C LYS A 2 29.38 40.42 10.14
N ASN A 3 28.93 39.22 10.62
CA ASN A 3 29.13 38.88 12.02
C ASN A 3 28.96 37.38 12.29
N LYS A 4 30.04 36.82 12.82
CA LYS A 4 30.12 35.54 13.53
C LYS A 4 29.59 35.74 14.93
N SER A 5 28.88 34.78 15.50
CA SER A 5 28.80 34.61 16.95
C SER A 5 28.85 33.12 17.29
N ILE A 6 29.97 32.77 17.84
CA ILE A 6 30.35 31.53 18.50
C ILE A 6 29.91 31.69 19.97
N ILE A 7 29.16 30.74 20.50
CA ILE A 7 29.06 30.56 21.94
C ILE A 7 29.37 29.10 22.25
N THR A 8 30.56 28.95 22.84
CA THR A 8 31.11 27.76 23.49
C THR A 8 30.89 27.94 24.99
N LEU A 9 30.55 26.92 25.73
CA LEU A 9 30.86 26.63 27.14
C LEU A 9 29.86 25.59 27.67
N ALA A 10 30.14 24.63 28.48
CA ALA A 10 31.26 24.02 29.13
C ALA A 10 30.67 22.88 29.99
N VAL A 11 31.26 21.73 29.87
CA VAL A 11 31.65 20.73 30.90
C VAL A 11 31.00 20.83 32.29
N ALA A 12 30.40 19.75 32.74
CA ALA A 12 30.48 19.33 34.15
C ALA A 12 30.35 17.80 34.24
N ILE A 13 31.47 17.19 34.56
CA ILE A 13 31.68 15.82 34.98
C ILE A 13 31.23 15.70 36.44
N LEU A 14 30.41 14.72 36.79
CA LEU A 14 30.31 14.25 38.16
C LEU A 14 30.35 12.72 38.21
N LEU A 15 31.52 12.22 38.58
CA LEU A 15 31.83 10.86 39.02
C LEU A 15 31.36 10.68 40.46
N ILE A 16 30.51 9.69 40.71
CA ILE A 16 30.43 9.08 42.06
C ILE A 16 30.47 7.57 41.90
N ALA A 17 31.60 7.01 42.29
CA ALA A 17 31.82 5.62 42.53
C ALA A 17 31.57 5.28 44.01
N VAL A 18 30.77 4.27 44.27
CA VAL A 18 30.80 3.54 45.55
C VAL A 18 30.51 2.07 45.31
N LEU A 19 31.48 1.23 45.56
CA LEU A 19 31.42 -0.20 45.88
C LEU A 19 31.86 -0.37 47.35
N PRO A 20 31.78 -1.55 47.99
CA PRO A 20 31.01 -2.76 47.84
C PRO A 20 30.42 -3.30 49.18
N ALA A 21 29.65 -4.38 49.15
CA ALA A 21 29.71 -5.34 50.25
C ALA A 21 29.07 -6.68 49.84
N CYS A 22 29.87 -7.72 49.80
CA CYS A 22 29.47 -9.13 49.77
C CYS A 22 28.80 -9.56 51.05
N ARG A 23 27.83 -10.47 50.97
CA ARG A 23 27.66 -11.54 51.98
C ARG A 23 26.88 -12.71 51.38
N ASP A 24 27.56 -13.86 51.40
CA ASP A 24 27.03 -15.19 51.14
C ASP A 24 25.89 -15.58 52.08
N ASN A 25 24.93 -16.33 51.60
CA ASN A 25 24.57 -17.61 52.22
C ASN A 25 23.67 -18.48 51.32
N SER A 26 24.05 -19.72 51.26
CA SER A 26 23.49 -20.85 50.51
C SER A 26 22.03 -21.17 50.77
N LYS A 27 21.27 -21.62 49.75
CA LYS A 27 20.74 -22.98 49.57
C LYS A 27 19.74 -23.10 48.41
N SER A 28 20.14 -24.02 47.51
CA SER A 28 19.29 -24.95 46.74
C SER A 28 17.90 -24.54 46.27
N GLY A 29 17.72 -24.50 44.95
CA GLY A 29 16.42 -24.51 44.29
C GLY A 29 16.61 -24.43 42.78
N GLN A 30 16.67 -25.60 42.14
CA GLN A 30 16.77 -25.78 40.72
C GLN A 30 15.48 -25.20 40.06
N SER A 31 15.63 -24.18 39.23
CA SER A 31 14.63 -23.83 38.22
C SER A 31 15.33 -23.21 37.04
N SER A 32 15.20 -23.86 35.92
CA SER A 32 15.73 -23.58 34.63
C SER A 32 15.29 -22.19 34.15
N THR A 33 16.22 -21.23 34.16
CA THR A 33 16.06 -19.94 33.51
C THR A 33 16.47 -20.11 32.06
N SER A 34 15.50 -20.25 31.18
CA SER A 34 15.67 -20.06 29.76
C SER A 34 16.00 -18.58 29.51
N THR A 35 17.25 -18.34 29.20
CA THR A 35 17.72 -17.07 28.66
C THR A 35 17.04 -16.86 27.30
N THR A 36 15.97 -16.13 27.29
CA THR A 36 15.39 -15.60 26.05
C THR A 36 16.35 -14.53 25.54
N THR A 37 17.23 -14.94 24.64
CA THR A 37 17.93 -14.00 23.74
C THR A 37 16.83 -13.36 22.91
N GLN A 38 16.49 -12.12 23.22
CA GLN A 38 15.72 -11.29 22.33
C GLN A 38 16.60 -11.00 21.12
N GLU A 39 16.47 -11.83 20.09
CA GLU A 39 16.85 -11.44 18.74
C GLU A 39 15.96 -10.27 18.38
N THR A 40 16.53 -9.07 18.47
CA THR A 40 16.01 -7.89 17.81
C THR A 40 16.14 -8.12 16.31
N SER A 41 15.24 -8.91 15.74
CA SER A 41 14.99 -8.89 14.31
C SER A 41 14.66 -7.45 13.97
N GLN A 42 15.60 -6.74 13.36
CA GLN A 42 15.31 -5.52 12.64
C GLN A 42 14.29 -5.88 11.58
N LYS A 43 13.01 -5.69 11.93
CA LYS A 43 11.91 -5.73 10.99
C LYS A 43 12.20 -4.59 10.02
N VAL A 44 12.78 -4.93 8.87
CA VAL A 44 12.86 -4.04 7.73
C VAL A 44 11.44 -3.53 7.55
N ASP A 45 11.29 -2.23 7.54
CA ASP A 45 10.00 -1.54 7.56
C ASP A 45 9.29 -1.84 6.24
N ASP A 46 8.56 -2.95 6.22
CA ASP A 46 7.74 -3.45 5.12
C ASP A 46 6.36 -2.75 5.17
N ALA A 47 6.38 -1.52 5.66
CA ALA A 47 5.17 -0.75 5.86
C ALA A 47 4.54 -0.41 4.51
N MET A 48 3.27 -0.76 4.40
CA MET A 48 2.43 -0.30 3.28
C MET A 48 2.34 1.23 3.32
N PRO A 49 2.22 1.90 2.17
CA PRO A 49 2.06 3.34 2.14
C PRO A 49 0.84 3.76 2.97
N ALA A 50 0.95 4.91 3.64
CA ALA A 50 -0.16 5.49 4.37
C ALA A 50 -1.32 5.82 3.41
N ALA A 51 -2.55 5.67 3.89
CA ALA A 51 -3.72 6.05 3.11
C ALA A 51 -3.67 7.56 2.80
N PRO A 52 -3.72 7.95 1.52
CA PRO A 52 -3.76 9.37 1.15
C PRO A 52 -5.12 9.98 1.49
N SER A 53 -5.20 11.29 1.52
CA SER A 53 -6.48 12.01 1.71
C SER A 53 -7.47 11.82 0.56
N PHE A 54 -6.99 11.37 -0.58
CA PHE A 54 -7.80 10.98 -1.73
C PHE A 54 -7.35 9.60 -2.24
N PRO A 55 -8.25 8.70 -2.63
CA PRO A 55 -7.94 7.30 -2.92
C PRO A 55 -7.28 7.06 -4.30
N LEU A 56 -6.47 8.00 -4.77
CA LEU A 56 -5.56 7.88 -5.91
C LEU A 56 -4.15 8.22 -5.43
N LEU A 57 -3.23 7.29 -5.53
CA LEU A 57 -1.82 7.47 -5.17
C LEU A 57 -0.93 7.04 -6.32
N ASP A 58 -0.31 8.00 -6.98
CA ASP A 58 0.73 7.77 -7.99
C ASP A 58 2.11 8.02 -7.39
N MET A 59 2.80 6.95 -7.01
CA MET A 59 4.13 7.01 -6.40
C MET A 59 5.24 7.10 -7.44
N VAL A 60 4.91 6.85 -8.71
CA VAL A 60 5.87 6.85 -9.84
C VAL A 60 5.83 8.17 -10.61
N GLY A 61 4.70 8.88 -10.52
CA GLY A 61 4.50 10.13 -11.25
C GLY A 61 4.26 9.91 -12.75
N ILE A 62 3.57 8.83 -13.11
CA ILE A 62 3.34 8.46 -14.50
C ILE A 62 2.05 9.07 -15.07
N LEU A 63 1.12 9.46 -14.21
CA LEU A 63 -0.12 10.10 -14.61
C LEU A 63 0.09 11.57 -14.89
N ASN A 64 -0.42 12.03 -16.01
CA ASN A 64 -0.53 13.46 -16.25
C ASN A 64 -1.71 14.07 -15.45
N GLN A 65 -1.82 15.38 -15.43
CA GLN A 65 -2.84 16.08 -14.67
C GLN A 65 -4.26 15.76 -15.16
N LYS A 66 -4.47 15.60 -16.46
CA LYS A 66 -5.79 15.27 -17.04
C LYS A 66 -6.23 13.89 -16.54
N ASP A 67 -5.39 12.87 -16.67
CA ASP A 67 -5.70 11.51 -16.25
C ASP A 67 -5.98 11.45 -14.75
N SER A 68 -5.17 12.13 -13.94
CA SER A 68 -5.39 12.20 -12.48
C SER A 68 -6.75 12.80 -12.13
N ILE A 69 -7.22 13.82 -12.85
CA ILE A 69 -8.53 14.45 -12.66
C ILE A 69 -9.65 13.49 -13.07
N GLU A 70 -9.57 12.88 -14.25
CA GLU A 70 -10.62 11.99 -14.75
C GLU A 70 -10.74 10.72 -13.90
N ILE A 71 -9.63 10.08 -13.56
CA ILE A 71 -9.61 8.93 -12.62
C ILE A 71 -10.25 9.34 -11.29
N SER A 72 -9.87 10.49 -10.74
CA SER A 72 -10.42 11.01 -9.48
C SER A 72 -11.92 11.22 -9.55
N LYS A 73 -12.43 11.70 -10.66
CA LYS A 73 -13.85 11.93 -10.90
C LYS A 73 -14.63 10.60 -10.95
N LYS A 74 -14.10 9.61 -11.68
CA LYS A 74 -14.70 8.26 -11.77
C LYS A 74 -14.74 7.55 -10.42
N ILE A 75 -13.67 7.64 -9.63
CA ILE A 75 -13.62 7.10 -8.27
C ILE A 75 -14.70 7.74 -7.39
N LYS A 76 -14.81 9.07 -7.41
CA LYS A 76 -15.86 9.81 -6.66
C LYS A 76 -17.26 9.45 -7.12
N GLU A 77 -17.47 9.25 -8.40
CA GLU A 77 -18.76 8.86 -8.95
C GLU A 77 -19.19 7.49 -8.40
N LEU A 78 -18.35 6.49 -8.44
CA LEU A 78 -18.61 5.14 -7.89
C LEU A 78 -18.99 5.19 -6.40
N ASP A 79 -18.27 5.99 -5.61
CA ASP A 79 -18.54 6.16 -4.18
C ASP A 79 -19.85 6.94 -3.94
N SER A 80 -20.09 8.01 -4.69
CA SER A 80 -21.30 8.84 -4.57
C SER A 80 -22.58 8.06 -4.90
N LEU A 81 -22.50 7.17 -5.90
CA LEU A 81 -23.56 6.27 -6.28
C LEU A 81 -23.69 5.06 -5.32
N LYS A 82 -22.84 4.97 -4.29
CA LYS A 82 -22.80 3.86 -3.35
C LYS A 82 -22.51 2.49 -3.99
N LEU A 83 -21.96 2.49 -5.19
CA LEU A 83 -21.64 1.27 -5.94
C LEU A 83 -20.40 0.59 -5.36
N ALA A 84 -19.30 1.31 -5.26
CA ALA A 84 -18.04 0.82 -4.71
C ALA A 84 -17.21 1.97 -4.14
N GLN A 85 -16.43 1.69 -3.09
CA GLN A 85 -15.33 2.55 -2.68
C GLN A 85 -14.06 2.04 -3.33
N VAL A 86 -13.45 2.86 -4.20
CA VAL A 86 -12.29 2.44 -5.00
C VAL A 86 -11.04 3.17 -4.56
N ALA A 87 -9.93 2.45 -4.43
CA ALA A 87 -8.59 3.01 -4.29
C ALA A 87 -7.72 2.57 -5.46
N VAL A 88 -6.94 3.49 -6.00
CA VAL A 88 -5.99 3.25 -7.10
C VAL A 88 -4.59 3.61 -6.64
N VAL A 89 -3.65 2.68 -6.82
CA VAL A 89 -2.24 2.90 -6.48
C VAL A 89 -1.35 2.50 -7.63
N ILE A 90 -0.46 3.40 -8.02
CA ILE A 90 0.59 3.16 -8.99
C ILE A 90 1.92 3.18 -8.23
N THR A 91 2.66 2.09 -8.28
CA THR A 91 3.93 1.92 -7.57
C THR A 91 4.87 0.99 -8.32
N ASP A 92 6.16 1.23 -8.25
CA ASP A 92 7.20 0.33 -8.76
C ASP A 92 7.71 -0.65 -7.68
N ASP A 93 7.35 -0.44 -6.42
CA ASP A 93 7.76 -1.25 -5.28
C ASP A 93 6.57 -2.01 -4.66
N LEU A 94 6.51 -3.30 -4.92
CA LEU A 94 5.52 -4.21 -4.34
C LEU A 94 5.97 -4.84 -3.01
N LYS A 95 7.05 -4.37 -2.41
CA LYS A 95 7.59 -4.91 -1.14
C LYS A 95 7.85 -6.42 -1.19
N GLY A 96 8.33 -6.91 -2.32
CA GLY A 96 8.59 -8.34 -2.53
C GLY A 96 7.35 -9.23 -2.66
N MET A 97 6.14 -8.65 -2.64
CA MET A 97 4.89 -9.40 -2.74
C MET A 97 4.43 -9.58 -4.20
N ASP A 98 3.57 -10.56 -4.41
CA ASP A 98 2.75 -10.59 -5.63
C ASP A 98 1.83 -9.38 -5.68
N VAL A 99 1.53 -8.89 -6.90
CA VAL A 99 0.72 -7.67 -7.08
C VAL A 99 -0.68 -7.79 -6.51
N LYS A 100 -1.28 -8.99 -6.54
CA LYS A 100 -2.61 -9.24 -5.98
C LYS A 100 -2.58 -9.25 -4.45
N ASP A 101 -1.57 -9.88 -3.86
CA ASP A 101 -1.37 -9.88 -2.41
C ASP A 101 -1.12 -8.47 -1.89
N TYR A 102 -0.30 -7.71 -2.63
CA TYR A 102 -0.08 -6.29 -2.33
C TYR A 102 -1.38 -5.49 -2.37
N ALA A 103 -2.19 -5.63 -3.42
CA ALA A 103 -3.47 -4.94 -3.56
C ALA A 103 -4.45 -5.30 -2.42
N THR A 104 -4.52 -6.57 -2.06
CA THR A 104 -5.38 -7.05 -0.97
C THR A 104 -4.92 -6.49 0.39
N LYS A 105 -3.62 -6.55 0.67
CA LYS A 105 -3.04 -6.02 1.91
C LYS A 105 -3.22 -4.51 2.01
N LEU A 106 -3.04 -3.80 0.91
CA LEU A 106 -3.23 -2.35 0.83
C LEU A 106 -4.67 -1.96 1.12
N GLY A 107 -5.63 -2.59 0.44
CA GLY A 107 -7.05 -2.34 0.63
C GLY A 107 -7.50 -2.57 2.08
N ASN A 108 -7.01 -3.63 2.71
CA ASN A 108 -7.27 -3.92 4.11
C ASN A 108 -6.64 -2.88 5.05
N ASN A 109 -5.39 -2.46 4.81
CA ASN A 109 -4.72 -1.46 5.63
C ASN A 109 -5.38 -0.08 5.54
N TRP A 110 -5.86 0.28 4.38
CA TRP A 110 -6.55 1.55 4.15
C TRP A 110 -8.03 1.51 4.54
N GLY A 111 -8.55 0.32 4.80
CA GLY A 111 -9.97 0.13 5.10
C GLY A 111 -10.86 0.50 3.91
N VAL A 112 -10.43 0.13 2.69
CA VAL A 112 -11.17 0.42 1.46
C VAL A 112 -12.47 -0.36 1.43
N GLY A 113 -13.58 0.36 1.31
CA GLY A 113 -14.95 -0.19 1.35
C GLY A 113 -15.72 0.27 2.58
N HIS A 114 -17.02 0.41 2.40
CA HIS A 114 -17.91 0.75 3.51
C HIS A 114 -18.08 -0.46 4.43
N LYS A 115 -18.01 -0.24 5.74
CA LYS A 115 -18.06 -1.32 6.76
C LYS A 115 -19.31 -2.19 6.67
N GLU A 116 -20.43 -1.62 6.24
CA GLU A 116 -21.70 -2.32 6.15
C GLU A 116 -21.82 -3.21 4.92
N THR A 117 -21.18 -2.83 3.83
CA THR A 117 -21.31 -3.49 2.52
C THR A 117 -20.05 -4.21 2.07
N ASN A 118 -18.89 -3.90 2.67
CA ASN A 118 -17.58 -4.40 2.26
C ASN A 118 -17.34 -4.28 0.74
N ASN A 119 -17.81 -3.15 0.17
CA ASN A 119 -17.80 -2.88 -1.26
C ASN A 119 -16.51 -2.19 -1.75
N GLY A 120 -15.39 -2.52 -1.15
CA GLY A 120 -14.08 -1.99 -1.52
C GLY A 120 -13.53 -2.62 -2.80
N ILE A 121 -12.83 -1.81 -3.60
CA ILE A 121 -12.06 -2.26 -4.76
C ILE A 121 -10.70 -1.55 -4.71
N THR A 122 -9.63 -2.32 -4.77
CA THR A 122 -8.27 -1.79 -4.81
C THR A 122 -7.61 -2.16 -6.12
N ILE A 123 -7.25 -1.16 -6.92
CA ILE A 123 -6.51 -1.33 -8.17
C ILE A 123 -5.06 -0.97 -7.92
N VAL A 124 -4.15 -1.89 -8.19
CA VAL A 124 -2.70 -1.65 -8.11
C VAL A 124 -2.10 -1.84 -9.48
N VAL A 125 -1.32 -0.87 -9.92
CA VAL A 125 -0.56 -0.90 -11.16
C VAL A 125 0.91 -0.73 -10.85
N LYS A 126 1.72 -1.70 -11.28
CA LYS A 126 3.17 -1.59 -11.35
C LYS A 126 3.53 -1.35 -12.82
N PRO A 127 3.98 -0.14 -13.18
CA PRO A 127 4.38 0.13 -14.56
C PRO A 127 5.55 -0.75 -14.99
N LYS A 128 5.65 -0.95 -16.28
CA LYS A 128 6.79 -1.61 -16.89
C LYS A 128 8.03 -0.74 -16.69
N LYS A 129 9.11 -1.35 -16.21
CA LYS A 129 10.40 -0.68 -16.04
C LYS A 129 11.36 -1.03 -17.16
N ASP A 130 11.36 -2.28 -17.60
CA ASP A 130 12.15 -2.82 -18.70
C ASP A 130 11.49 -4.11 -19.25
N ASP A 131 12.10 -4.73 -20.24
CA ASP A 131 11.57 -5.94 -20.88
C ASP A 131 11.95 -7.24 -20.16
N THR A 132 12.57 -7.17 -18.98
CA THR A 132 12.87 -8.35 -18.17
C THR A 132 11.59 -8.86 -17.47
N PRO A 133 11.55 -10.16 -17.11
CA PRO A 133 10.40 -10.70 -16.35
C PRO A 133 10.16 -9.97 -15.02
N GLU A 134 11.22 -9.53 -14.36
CA GLU A 134 11.15 -8.80 -13.08
C GLU A 134 10.74 -7.34 -13.27
N GLY A 135 11.18 -6.71 -14.38
CA GLY A 135 10.86 -5.33 -14.78
C GLY A 135 9.54 -5.18 -15.50
N GLY A 136 8.90 -6.29 -15.89
CA GLY A 136 7.61 -6.30 -16.57
C GLY A 136 6.49 -5.63 -15.75
N GLY A 137 5.57 -4.98 -16.45
CA GLY A 137 4.39 -4.37 -15.84
C GLY A 137 3.47 -5.41 -15.22
N LYS A 138 2.83 -5.04 -14.11
CA LYS A 138 1.85 -5.88 -13.40
C LYS A 138 0.65 -5.04 -12.99
N ALA A 139 -0.53 -5.66 -12.99
CA ALA A 139 -1.72 -5.03 -12.44
C ALA A 139 -2.55 -6.05 -11.66
N ALA A 140 -3.27 -5.57 -10.65
CA ALA A 140 -4.24 -6.36 -9.92
C ALA A 140 -5.44 -5.52 -9.53
N ILE A 141 -6.59 -6.18 -9.48
CA ILE A 141 -7.82 -5.68 -8.90
C ILE A 141 -8.19 -6.62 -7.76
N ALA A 142 -8.20 -6.09 -6.54
CA ALA A 142 -8.63 -6.80 -5.34
C ALA A 142 -10.00 -6.26 -4.90
N THR A 143 -10.91 -7.16 -4.56
CA THR A 143 -12.29 -6.83 -4.16
C THR A 143 -12.54 -7.20 -2.72
N GLY A 144 -13.27 -6.36 -2.00
CA GLY A 144 -13.81 -6.68 -0.69
C GLY A 144 -14.86 -7.79 -0.75
N SER A 145 -15.10 -8.45 0.38
CA SER A 145 -15.98 -9.62 0.45
C SER A 145 -17.43 -9.36 -0.04
N GLY A 146 -17.90 -8.13 0.04
CA GLY A 146 -19.21 -7.75 -0.48
C GLY A 146 -19.28 -7.68 -2.01
N MET A 147 -18.12 -7.60 -2.67
CA MET A 147 -18.03 -7.48 -4.13
C MET A 147 -17.70 -8.78 -4.83
N GLU A 148 -17.13 -9.77 -4.14
CA GLU A 148 -16.61 -11.01 -4.74
C GLU A 148 -17.64 -11.80 -5.57
N LYS A 149 -18.93 -11.68 -5.22
CA LYS A 149 -20.02 -12.34 -5.98
C LYS A 149 -20.44 -11.56 -7.22
N ILE A 150 -20.17 -10.25 -7.28
CA ILE A 150 -20.54 -9.36 -8.37
C ILE A 150 -19.36 -9.19 -9.33
N ILE A 151 -18.19 -8.88 -8.77
CA ILE A 151 -16.93 -8.77 -9.50
C ILE A 151 -16.03 -9.91 -9.05
N THR A 152 -16.15 -11.03 -9.73
CA THR A 152 -15.38 -12.25 -9.41
C THR A 152 -13.90 -12.09 -9.78
N ASN A 153 -13.05 -12.96 -9.26
CA ASN A 153 -11.63 -12.99 -9.63
C ASN A 153 -11.41 -13.13 -11.13
N ASP A 154 -12.25 -13.89 -11.83
CA ASP A 154 -12.14 -14.06 -13.27
C ASP A 154 -12.57 -12.80 -14.03
N MET A 155 -13.56 -12.07 -13.52
CA MET A 155 -13.92 -10.76 -14.06
C MET A 155 -12.80 -9.73 -13.85
N CYS A 156 -12.17 -9.71 -12.69
CA CYS A 156 -10.99 -8.86 -12.45
C CYS A 156 -9.88 -9.14 -13.45
N LYS A 157 -9.57 -10.42 -13.71
CA LYS A 157 -8.59 -10.80 -14.73
C LYS A 157 -8.98 -10.34 -16.13
N ARG A 158 -10.26 -10.50 -16.50
CA ARG A 158 -10.75 -10.05 -17.82
C ARG A 158 -10.65 -8.53 -17.96
N ILE A 159 -11.06 -7.77 -16.95
CA ILE A 159 -10.91 -6.30 -16.95
C ILE A 159 -9.44 -5.92 -17.19
N ILE A 160 -8.51 -6.56 -16.50
CA ILE A 160 -7.09 -6.27 -16.68
C ILE A 160 -6.66 -6.61 -18.12
N GLN A 161 -7.04 -7.77 -18.64
CA GLN A 161 -6.59 -8.25 -19.94
C GLN A 161 -7.25 -7.54 -21.11
N GLU A 162 -8.53 -7.23 -21.01
CA GLU A 162 -9.35 -6.68 -22.10
C GLU A 162 -9.30 -5.15 -22.12
N GLU A 163 -9.33 -4.48 -20.93
CA GLU A 163 -9.38 -3.03 -20.84
C GLU A 163 -7.99 -2.39 -20.55
N MET A 164 -7.19 -3.00 -19.65
CA MET A 164 -5.95 -2.33 -19.21
C MET A 164 -4.73 -2.70 -20.05
N VAL A 165 -4.54 -3.98 -20.39
CA VAL A 165 -3.33 -4.45 -21.07
C VAL A 165 -3.14 -3.84 -22.48
N PRO A 166 -4.17 -3.62 -23.30
CA PRO A 166 -4.01 -2.96 -24.59
C PRO A 166 -3.42 -1.56 -24.47
N GLU A 167 -3.90 -0.79 -23.47
CA GLU A 167 -3.45 0.57 -23.20
C GLU A 167 -2.06 0.59 -22.56
N PHE A 168 -1.73 -0.35 -21.67
CA PHE A 168 -0.38 -0.49 -21.11
C PHE A 168 0.69 -0.74 -22.18
N LYS A 169 0.35 -1.44 -23.25
CA LYS A 169 1.27 -1.66 -24.39
C LYS A 169 1.59 -0.39 -25.17
N GLN A 170 0.78 0.65 -24.99
CA GLN A 170 0.94 1.96 -25.58
C GLN A 170 1.45 3.00 -24.56
N ASP A 171 1.86 2.56 -23.36
CA ASP A 171 2.26 3.40 -22.21
C ASP A 171 1.16 4.38 -21.73
N LYS A 172 -0.11 4.09 -22.04
CA LYS A 172 -1.28 4.89 -21.68
C LYS A 172 -1.89 4.41 -20.35
N TYR A 173 -1.16 4.60 -19.27
CA TYR A 173 -1.57 4.10 -17.95
C TYR A 173 -2.82 4.78 -17.41
N GLY A 174 -3.02 6.07 -17.71
CA GLY A 174 -4.22 6.81 -17.33
C GLY A 174 -5.48 6.24 -17.99
N GLU A 175 -5.47 6.11 -19.33
CA GLU A 175 -6.56 5.53 -20.11
C GLU A 175 -6.88 4.10 -19.63
N ALA A 176 -5.85 3.27 -19.39
CA ALA A 176 -6.03 1.91 -18.88
C ALA A 176 -6.81 1.86 -17.55
N ILE A 177 -6.52 2.78 -16.63
CA ILE A 177 -7.21 2.84 -15.33
C ILE A 177 -8.62 3.38 -15.50
N GLU A 178 -8.81 4.37 -16.37
CA GLU A 178 -10.14 4.92 -16.69
C GLU A 178 -11.07 3.87 -17.28
N ASP A 179 -10.59 3.10 -18.26
CA ASP A 179 -11.36 2.03 -18.90
C ASP A 179 -11.73 0.93 -17.90
N ALA A 180 -10.79 0.55 -17.01
CA ALA A 180 -11.09 -0.39 -15.93
C ALA A 180 -12.18 0.13 -14.97
N LEU A 181 -12.15 1.42 -14.62
CA LEU A 181 -13.17 2.04 -13.75
C LEU A 181 -14.52 2.10 -14.44
N ASP A 182 -14.57 2.42 -15.73
CA ASP A 182 -15.82 2.43 -16.51
C ASP A 182 -16.39 1.01 -16.60
N LYS A 183 -15.57 0.01 -16.89
CA LYS A 183 -16.01 -1.39 -16.92
C LYS A 183 -16.54 -1.87 -15.57
N ILE A 184 -15.88 -1.50 -14.48
CA ILE A 184 -16.36 -1.78 -13.12
C ILE A 184 -17.73 -1.15 -12.90
N LYS A 185 -17.91 0.11 -13.30
CA LYS A 185 -19.18 0.82 -13.19
C LYS A 185 -20.29 0.11 -13.98
N ASP A 186 -20.03 -0.26 -15.23
CA ASP A 186 -21.00 -0.95 -16.10
C ASP A 186 -21.45 -2.29 -15.48
N ILE A 187 -20.53 -3.04 -14.91
CA ILE A 187 -20.84 -4.29 -14.22
C ILE A 187 -21.73 -4.03 -13.00
N LEU A 188 -21.43 -2.98 -12.21
CA LEU A 188 -22.15 -2.67 -10.97
C LEU A 188 -23.54 -2.06 -11.23
N THR A 189 -23.70 -1.33 -12.32
CA THR A 189 -25.00 -0.76 -12.73
C THR A 189 -25.86 -1.74 -13.52
N GLY A 190 -25.28 -2.84 -14.01
CA GLY A 190 -25.93 -3.78 -14.89
C GLY A 190 -26.07 -3.26 -16.33
N ASP A 191 -25.36 -2.20 -16.67
CA ASP A 191 -25.34 -1.61 -18.00
C ASP A 191 -24.46 -2.51 -18.90
N LYS A 192 -25.09 -3.36 -19.69
CA LYS A 192 -24.40 -4.37 -20.51
C LYS A 192 -24.09 -3.89 -21.93
N ASP A 193 -24.50 -2.68 -22.28
CA ASP A 193 -24.45 -2.17 -23.65
C ASP A 193 -23.82 -0.76 -23.70
N LYS A 194 -22.49 -0.73 -23.84
CA LYS A 194 -21.79 0.33 -24.58
C LYS A 194 -20.49 -0.19 -25.14
#